data_6b1164cc82d4f8225a32f256739e23ec
#
_entry.id   6b1164cc82d4f8225a32f256739e23ec
#
_cell.length_a   1.000
_cell.length_b   1.000
_cell.length_c   1.000
_cell.angle_alpha   90.00
_cell.angle_beta   90.00
_cell.angle_gamma   90.00
#
_symmetry.space_group_name_H-M   'P 1'
#
loop_
_entity.id
_entity.type
_entity.pdbx_description
1 polymer ?
#
loop_
_entity_poly.entity_id
_entity_poly.type
_entity_poly.pdbx_seq_one_letter_code
_entity_poly.pdbx_strand_id
1 'polypeptide(L)'
;SEVIDYSAISSNTFTGCTRGASYLVSGTSTSTTAAVHSDNATVNCFTIVVTDSSHGTIANDFVTFSGAAALSGNITAAMLNQEYQVVNVQDANKYTITAKSFNSDTITDALYTNIAASSSDSGSGGSSVVGAYQINTGASSANPLVGWGASGWGSGAWGQGVSDTETLRIWSQQNFGEDLVFGHRDGSIFYWDASGTLTTRAVLLSSKAGASNVPTVQNSILVSDISRFVFCFGTNVLGSATKDPMLIRWSDQEDATNWTPAATNQAGSLRLSRGTEIVTASQGR
;
A
#
# COMPACT_ATOMS: atom_id res chain seq x y z
N SER A 1 -6.70 -25.10 10.06
CA SER A 1 -6.29 -25.12 8.63
C SER A 1 -4.94 -24.47 8.49
N GLU A 2 -4.12 -24.99 7.57
CA GLU A 2 -2.84 -24.39 7.22
C GLU A 2 -3.02 -23.54 5.96
N VAL A 3 -2.36 -22.38 5.91
CA VAL A 3 -2.24 -21.57 4.70
C VAL A 3 -0.91 -21.89 4.02
N ILE A 4 -0.97 -22.14 2.73
CA ILE A 4 0.20 -22.38 1.88
C ILE A 4 0.24 -21.26 0.84
N ASP A 5 1.30 -20.47 0.86
CA ASP A 5 1.58 -19.50 -0.18
C ASP A 5 2.43 -20.14 -1.29
N TYR A 6 2.25 -19.74 -2.54
CA TYR A 6 2.99 -20.29 -3.67
C TYR A 6 3.35 -19.21 -4.69
N SER A 7 4.49 -19.35 -5.34
CA SER A 7 4.99 -18.36 -6.29
C SER A 7 4.58 -18.63 -7.74
N ALA A 8 4.28 -19.87 -8.10
CA ALA A 8 3.85 -20.22 -9.46
C ALA A 8 3.06 -21.54 -9.51
N ILE A 9 2.32 -21.73 -10.60
CA ILE A 9 1.65 -22.98 -10.96
C ILE A 9 2.27 -23.47 -12.27
N SER A 10 2.74 -24.70 -12.29
CA SER A 10 3.20 -25.38 -13.51
C SER A 10 2.36 -26.65 -13.71
N SER A 11 1.56 -26.67 -14.79
CA SER A 11 0.56 -27.72 -15.01
C SER A 11 -0.37 -27.82 -13.78
N ASN A 12 -0.36 -28.94 -13.07
CA ASN A 12 -1.17 -29.19 -11.87
C ASN A 12 -0.33 -29.13 -10.58
N THR A 13 0.84 -28.48 -10.61
CA THR A 13 1.75 -28.44 -9.47
C THR A 13 1.98 -27.00 -9.02
N PHE A 14 1.78 -26.74 -7.74
CA PHE A 14 2.19 -25.51 -7.10
C PHE A 14 3.70 -25.52 -6.85
N THR A 15 4.40 -24.46 -7.22
CA THR A 15 5.85 -24.33 -7.03
C THR A 15 6.19 -23.13 -6.16
N GLY A 16 7.31 -23.21 -5.44
CA GLY A 16 7.73 -22.17 -4.51
C GLY A 16 6.78 -22.03 -3.32
N CYS A 17 6.27 -23.15 -2.80
CA CYS A 17 5.31 -23.18 -1.71
C CYS A 17 5.99 -22.83 -0.37
N THR A 18 5.44 -21.85 0.34
CA THR A 18 5.75 -21.53 1.73
C THR A 18 4.64 -22.05 2.62
N ARG A 19 4.94 -22.98 3.50
CA ARG A 19 3.99 -23.62 4.40
C ARG A 19 3.86 -22.83 5.70
N GLY A 20 2.68 -22.87 6.30
CA GLY A 20 2.37 -22.12 7.52
C GLY A 20 2.36 -20.62 7.29
N ALA A 21 2.03 -20.16 6.07
CA ALA A 21 1.98 -18.76 5.75
C ALA A 21 0.95 -18.00 6.61
N SER A 22 1.20 -16.73 6.83
CA SER A 22 0.26 -15.84 7.51
C SER A 22 -0.80 -15.34 6.54
N TYR A 23 -2.01 -15.13 7.03
CA TYR A 23 -3.09 -14.50 6.28
C TYR A 23 -3.82 -13.46 7.15
N LEU A 24 -4.41 -12.48 6.50
CA LEU A 24 -5.17 -11.44 7.18
C LEU A 24 -6.64 -11.85 7.30
N VAL A 25 -7.15 -11.83 8.52
CA VAL A 25 -8.58 -11.95 8.80
C VAL A 25 -8.98 -10.70 9.57
N SER A 26 -9.84 -9.89 8.96
CA SER A 26 -10.34 -8.66 9.58
C SER A 26 -9.23 -7.72 10.12
N GLY A 27 -8.17 -7.51 9.32
CA GLY A 27 -7.03 -6.66 9.69
C GLY A 27 -6.01 -7.30 10.64
N THR A 28 -6.24 -8.52 11.09
CA THR A 28 -5.30 -9.24 11.96
C THR A 28 -4.52 -10.27 11.16
N SER A 29 -3.20 -10.21 11.24
CA SER A 29 -2.32 -11.25 10.67
C SER A 29 -2.44 -12.51 11.51
N THR A 30 -2.92 -13.59 10.91
CA THR A 30 -3.00 -14.91 11.53
C THR A 30 -1.95 -15.80 10.92
N SER A 31 -0.95 -16.20 11.71
CA SER A 31 0.01 -17.22 11.30
C SER A 31 -0.59 -18.60 11.43
N THR A 32 -0.34 -19.43 10.45
CA THR A 32 -0.69 -20.84 10.51
C THR A 32 0.55 -21.70 10.70
N THR A 33 0.40 -22.84 11.36
CA THR A 33 1.51 -23.76 11.58
C THR A 33 1.54 -24.80 10.45
N ALA A 34 2.69 -25.06 9.89
CA ALA A 34 2.86 -26.14 8.92
C ALA A 34 2.47 -27.49 9.54
N ALA A 35 1.52 -28.19 8.93
CA ALA A 35 1.01 -29.46 9.39
C ALA A 35 1.28 -30.56 8.36
N VAL A 36 1.29 -31.82 8.80
CA VAL A 36 1.32 -32.96 7.88
C VAL A 36 -0.08 -33.13 7.28
N HIS A 37 -0.17 -33.15 5.96
CA HIS A 37 -1.40 -33.41 5.23
C HIS A 37 -1.35 -34.81 4.64
N SER A 38 -2.51 -35.48 4.63
CA SER A 38 -2.69 -36.75 3.90
C SER A 38 -2.72 -36.50 2.38
N ASP A 39 -2.43 -37.54 1.62
CA ASP A 39 -2.68 -37.52 0.17
C ASP A 39 -4.14 -37.13 -0.11
N ASN A 40 -4.35 -36.31 -1.13
CA ASN A 40 -5.66 -35.75 -1.50
C ASN A 40 -6.24 -34.74 -0.48
N ALA A 41 -5.44 -34.11 0.37
CA ALA A 41 -5.93 -33.00 1.17
C ALA A 41 -6.44 -31.87 0.27
N THR A 42 -7.61 -31.29 0.60
CA THR A 42 -8.19 -30.20 -0.17
C THR A 42 -7.37 -28.93 0.02
N VAL A 43 -6.91 -28.36 -1.09
CA VAL A 43 -6.25 -27.04 -1.12
C VAL A 43 -7.27 -26.01 -1.59
N ASN A 44 -7.52 -24.99 -0.77
CA ASN A 44 -8.41 -23.89 -1.11
C ASN A 44 -7.57 -22.71 -1.60
N CYS A 45 -7.83 -22.25 -2.82
CA CYS A 45 -7.22 -21.05 -3.37
C CYS A 45 -8.15 -19.86 -3.18
N PHE A 46 -7.71 -18.84 -2.45
CA PHE A 46 -8.47 -17.61 -2.22
C PHE A 46 -7.93 -16.43 -3.04
N THR A 47 -6.87 -16.64 -3.80
CA THR A 47 -6.17 -15.57 -4.53
C THR A 47 -6.74 -15.39 -5.92
N ILE A 48 -7.07 -14.15 -6.25
CA ILE A 48 -7.42 -13.72 -7.61
C ILE A 48 -6.27 -12.88 -8.13
N VAL A 49 -5.76 -13.22 -9.32
CA VAL A 49 -4.80 -12.39 -10.06
C VAL A 49 -5.58 -11.42 -10.92
N VAL A 50 -5.34 -10.14 -10.71
CA VAL A 50 -5.90 -9.07 -11.54
C VAL A 50 -4.86 -8.65 -12.53
N THR A 51 -5.24 -8.56 -13.82
CA THR A 51 -4.40 -8.05 -14.90
C THR A 51 -4.95 -6.70 -15.34
N ASP A 52 -4.17 -5.65 -15.11
CA ASP A 52 -4.50 -4.29 -15.50
C ASP A 52 -3.21 -3.54 -15.86
N SER A 53 -3.11 -3.09 -17.11
CA SER A 53 -1.88 -2.51 -17.64
C SER A 53 -1.52 -1.19 -16.96
N SER A 54 -0.30 -1.12 -16.43
CA SER A 54 0.22 0.09 -15.77
C SER A 54 -0.66 0.59 -14.62
N HIS A 55 -1.20 -0.34 -13.83
CA HIS A 55 -2.14 -0.04 -12.75
C HIS A 55 -1.59 0.93 -11.67
N GLY A 56 -0.29 1.06 -11.52
CA GLY A 56 0.36 2.00 -10.59
C GLY A 56 0.00 1.81 -9.11
N THR A 57 -0.68 0.73 -8.74
CA THR A 57 -1.00 0.42 -7.34
C THR A 57 0.19 -0.23 -6.63
N ILE A 58 0.24 -0.07 -5.33
CA ILE A 58 1.21 -0.74 -4.46
C ILE A 58 0.49 -1.68 -3.50
N ALA A 59 1.22 -2.58 -2.87
CA ALA A 59 0.65 -3.44 -1.84
C ALA A 59 0.00 -2.61 -0.72
N ASN A 60 -1.12 -3.09 -0.21
CA ASN A 60 -2.00 -2.45 0.77
C ASN A 60 -2.84 -1.28 0.26
N ASP A 61 -2.75 -0.86 -1.00
CA ASP A 61 -3.74 0.04 -1.60
C ASP A 61 -5.10 -0.65 -1.73
N PHE A 62 -6.12 0.11 -2.05
CA PHE A 62 -7.46 -0.41 -2.28
C PHE A 62 -7.88 -0.24 -3.74
N VAL A 63 -8.71 -1.14 -4.22
CA VAL A 63 -9.34 -1.07 -5.53
C VAL A 63 -10.81 -1.49 -5.42
N THR A 64 -11.70 -0.67 -5.95
CA THR A 64 -13.13 -1.01 -6.06
C THR A 64 -13.43 -1.40 -7.49
N PHE A 65 -13.91 -2.63 -7.69
CA PHE A 65 -14.32 -3.09 -9.01
C PHE A 65 -15.80 -2.83 -9.26
N SER A 66 -16.11 -2.57 -10.54
CA SER A 66 -17.46 -2.49 -11.06
C SER A 66 -17.51 -3.11 -12.45
N GLY A 67 -18.71 -3.54 -12.88
CA GLY A 67 -18.90 -4.13 -14.20
C GLY A 67 -18.33 -5.53 -14.39
N ALA A 68 -17.80 -6.16 -13.35
CA ALA A 68 -17.27 -7.50 -13.43
C ALA A 68 -18.38 -8.55 -13.54
N ALA A 69 -18.19 -9.53 -14.41
CA ALA A 69 -19.00 -10.73 -14.53
C ALA A 69 -18.45 -11.85 -13.63
N ALA A 70 -19.29 -12.85 -13.32
CA ALA A 70 -18.86 -14.02 -12.55
C ALA A 70 -17.75 -14.82 -13.25
N LEU A 71 -16.92 -15.51 -12.46
CA LEU A 71 -15.87 -16.39 -12.99
C LEU A 71 -16.39 -17.81 -13.37
N SER A 72 -17.69 -18.02 -13.33
CA SER A 72 -18.39 -19.26 -13.69
C SER A 72 -18.33 -20.40 -12.63
N GLY A 73 -17.81 -20.12 -11.45
CA GLY A 73 -17.77 -21.06 -10.32
C GLY A 73 -18.28 -20.42 -9.03
N ASN A 74 -17.50 -20.53 -7.97
CA ASN A 74 -17.82 -19.97 -6.66
C ASN A 74 -17.72 -18.43 -6.61
N ILE A 75 -16.92 -17.85 -7.48
CA ILE A 75 -16.68 -16.40 -7.52
C ILE A 75 -17.76 -15.72 -8.38
N THR A 76 -18.73 -15.12 -7.72
CA THR A 76 -19.86 -14.45 -8.39
C THR A 76 -19.53 -13.02 -8.81
N ALA A 77 -20.36 -12.45 -9.68
CA ALA A 77 -20.24 -11.03 -10.06
C ALA A 77 -20.38 -10.09 -8.84
N ALA A 78 -21.28 -10.39 -7.91
CA ALA A 78 -21.46 -9.59 -6.70
C ALA A 78 -20.23 -9.61 -5.79
N MET A 79 -19.55 -10.76 -5.72
CA MET A 79 -18.29 -10.87 -4.99
C MET A 79 -17.16 -10.06 -5.64
N LEU A 80 -17.10 -9.98 -6.97
CA LEU A 80 -16.07 -9.22 -7.65
C LEU A 80 -16.33 -7.71 -7.60
N ASN A 81 -17.58 -7.26 -7.70
CA ASN A 81 -17.95 -5.84 -7.73
C ASN A 81 -18.02 -5.22 -6.34
N GLN A 82 -16.89 -5.19 -5.64
CA GLN A 82 -16.72 -4.58 -4.31
C GLN A 82 -15.30 -4.06 -4.14
N GLU A 83 -15.02 -3.49 -2.98
CA GLU A 83 -13.69 -3.03 -2.62
C GLU A 83 -12.79 -4.18 -2.17
N TYR A 84 -11.56 -4.17 -2.66
CA TYR A 84 -10.49 -5.11 -2.31
C TYR A 84 -9.24 -4.39 -1.88
N GLN A 85 -8.52 -4.94 -0.93
CA GLN A 85 -7.15 -4.55 -0.65
C GLN A 85 -6.20 -5.31 -1.57
N VAL A 86 -5.24 -4.61 -2.15
CA VAL A 86 -4.16 -5.20 -2.94
C VAL A 86 -3.21 -5.94 -2.00
N VAL A 87 -3.12 -7.25 -2.16
CA VAL A 87 -2.30 -8.10 -1.28
C VAL A 87 -0.84 -8.05 -1.70
N ASN A 88 -0.59 -8.26 -2.99
CA ASN A 88 0.77 -8.28 -3.53
C ASN A 88 0.77 -7.76 -4.97
N VAL A 89 1.78 -6.98 -5.32
CA VAL A 89 2.03 -6.52 -6.69
C VAL A 89 3.09 -7.43 -7.31
N GLN A 90 2.72 -8.15 -8.35
CA GLN A 90 3.62 -9.07 -9.05
C GLN A 90 4.52 -8.34 -10.06
N ASP A 91 3.93 -7.43 -10.82
CA ASP A 91 4.62 -6.58 -11.80
C ASP A 91 3.77 -5.33 -12.10
N ALA A 92 4.19 -4.49 -13.04
CA ALA A 92 3.50 -3.26 -13.41
C ALA A 92 2.08 -3.47 -13.97
N ASN A 93 1.72 -4.70 -14.34
CA ASN A 93 0.46 -5.05 -14.99
C ASN A 93 -0.36 -6.09 -14.22
N LYS A 94 0.17 -6.60 -13.09
CA LYS A 94 -0.48 -7.67 -12.34
C LYS A 94 -0.33 -7.48 -10.84
N TYR A 95 -1.43 -7.73 -10.15
CA TYR A 95 -1.45 -7.79 -8.70
C TYR A 95 -2.45 -8.84 -8.21
N THR A 96 -2.44 -9.12 -6.93
CA THR A 96 -3.32 -10.13 -6.32
C THR A 96 -4.24 -9.51 -5.29
N ILE A 97 -5.43 -10.05 -5.21
CA ILE A 97 -6.44 -9.77 -4.18
C ILE A 97 -6.92 -11.09 -3.58
N THR A 98 -7.55 -11.03 -2.41
CA THR A 98 -8.16 -12.21 -1.78
C THR A 98 -9.65 -12.25 -2.09
N ALA A 99 -10.12 -13.33 -2.69
CA ALA A 99 -11.53 -13.54 -2.96
C ALA A 99 -12.33 -13.56 -1.65
N LYS A 100 -13.33 -12.70 -1.55
CA LYS A 100 -14.19 -12.58 -0.37
C LYS A 100 -15.63 -12.32 -0.74
N SER A 101 -16.57 -12.78 0.09
CA SER A 101 -17.96 -12.35 0.04
C SER A 101 -18.26 -11.39 1.18
N PHE A 102 -19.09 -10.41 0.91
CA PHE A 102 -19.64 -9.55 1.95
C PHE A 102 -20.65 -10.33 2.78
N ASN A 103 -20.50 -10.32 4.08
CA ASN A 103 -21.46 -10.88 5.00
C ASN A 103 -22.34 -9.75 5.56
N SER A 104 -23.62 -9.78 5.27
CA SER A 104 -24.57 -8.76 5.76
C SER A 104 -24.97 -8.97 7.22
N ASP A 105 -24.49 -10.02 7.87
CA ASP A 105 -24.74 -10.28 9.28
C ASP A 105 -23.85 -9.40 10.14
N THR A 106 -24.41 -8.31 10.63
CA THR A 106 -23.73 -7.29 11.47
C THR A 106 -23.49 -7.74 12.92
N ILE A 107 -23.87 -8.95 13.28
CA ILE A 107 -23.78 -9.46 14.66
C ILE A 107 -22.43 -10.15 14.92
N THR A 108 -21.77 -10.62 13.89
CA THR A 108 -20.43 -11.20 13.99
C THR A 108 -19.39 -10.27 13.36
N ASP A 109 -18.27 -10.08 14.03
CA ASP A 109 -17.16 -9.17 13.62
C ASP A 109 -16.53 -9.46 12.24
N ALA A 110 -16.94 -10.52 11.56
CA ALA A 110 -16.46 -10.87 10.22
C ALA A 110 -17.37 -10.30 9.13
N LEU A 111 -17.13 -9.04 8.76
CA LEU A 111 -17.79 -8.38 7.62
C LEU A 111 -17.59 -9.12 6.30
N TYR A 112 -16.56 -9.95 6.19
CA TYR A 112 -16.20 -10.69 4.98
C TYR A 112 -15.80 -12.12 5.29
N THR A 113 -16.19 -13.04 4.40
CA THR A 113 -15.74 -14.44 4.41
C THR A 113 -14.91 -14.70 3.16
N ASN A 114 -13.70 -15.26 3.32
CA ASN A 114 -12.88 -15.67 2.20
C ASN A 114 -13.56 -16.81 1.43
N ILE A 115 -13.61 -16.70 0.13
CA ILE A 115 -14.25 -17.66 -0.77
C ILE A 115 -13.20 -18.42 -1.54
N ALA A 116 -13.19 -19.73 -1.37
CA ALA A 116 -12.32 -20.61 -2.14
C ALA A 116 -12.80 -20.69 -3.60
N ALA A 117 -11.87 -20.45 -4.52
CA ALA A 117 -12.12 -20.70 -5.93
C ALA A 117 -12.37 -22.20 -6.18
N SER A 118 -13.22 -22.48 -7.13
CA SER A 118 -13.45 -23.84 -7.65
C SER A 118 -12.74 -24.05 -8.99
N SER A 119 -12.65 -25.29 -9.44
CA SER A 119 -12.13 -25.59 -10.77
C SER A 119 -12.97 -24.99 -11.91
N SER A 120 -14.20 -24.57 -11.62
CA SER A 120 -15.09 -23.92 -12.58
C SER A 120 -14.88 -22.41 -12.66
N ASP A 121 -14.11 -21.80 -11.76
CA ASP A 121 -13.79 -20.37 -11.79
C ASP A 121 -12.70 -20.08 -12.84
N SER A 122 -13.05 -20.26 -14.11
CA SER A 122 -12.18 -20.09 -15.26
C SER A 122 -12.44 -18.81 -16.08
N GLY A 123 -13.42 -18.02 -15.63
CA GLY A 123 -13.79 -16.76 -16.28
C GLY A 123 -12.74 -15.66 -16.05
N SER A 124 -12.77 -14.63 -16.90
CA SER A 124 -11.87 -13.47 -16.84
C SER A 124 -12.50 -12.23 -16.18
N GLY A 125 -13.70 -12.34 -15.61
CA GLY A 125 -14.45 -11.18 -15.10
C GLY A 125 -15.15 -10.34 -16.19
N GLY A 126 -14.93 -10.64 -17.47
CA GLY A 126 -15.54 -9.93 -18.60
C GLY A 126 -14.74 -8.71 -19.07
N SER A 127 -15.23 -8.08 -20.15
CA SER A 127 -14.56 -6.94 -20.82
C SER A 127 -15.00 -5.57 -20.28
N SER A 128 -15.97 -5.52 -19.38
CA SER A 128 -16.52 -4.27 -18.84
C SER A 128 -16.04 -3.96 -17.42
N VAL A 129 -15.03 -4.65 -16.95
CA VAL A 129 -14.47 -4.43 -15.61
C VAL A 129 -13.78 -3.09 -15.55
N VAL A 130 -14.14 -2.29 -14.54
CA VAL A 130 -13.48 -1.03 -14.22
C VAL A 130 -12.95 -1.12 -12.79
N GLY A 131 -11.69 -0.78 -12.57
CA GLY A 131 -11.06 -0.68 -11.25
C GLY A 131 -10.87 0.79 -10.86
N ALA A 132 -11.48 1.20 -9.74
CA ALA A 132 -11.24 2.50 -9.13
C ALA A 132 -10.23 2.33 -7.98
N TYR A 133 -9.02 2.83 -8.18
CA TYR A 133 -7.93 2.67 -7.22
C TYR A 133 -7.94 3.77 -6.17
N GLN A 134 -7.59 3.40 -4.95
CA GLN A 134 -7.43 4.32 -3.82
C GLN A 134 -6.13 4.03 -3.10
N ILE A 135 -5.40 5.09 -2.75
CA ILE A 135 -4.24 5.00 -1.87
C ILE A 135 -4.74 4.65 -0.46
N ASN A 136 -4.09 3.69 0.19
CA ASN A 136 -4.40 3.37 1.58
C ASN A 136 -4.16 4.62 2.46
N THR A 137 -5.23 5.15 3.04
CA THR A 137 -5.17 6.34 3.91
C THR A 137 -4.65 6.05 5.32
N GLY A 138 -4.49 4.79 5.67
CA GLY A 138 -4.08 4.32 7.00
C GLY A 138 -5.26 3.89 7.87
N ALA A 139 -4.95 3.45 9.07
CA ALA A 139 -5.94 2.99 10.03
C ALA A 139 -6.88 4.13 10.45
N SER A 140 -8.16 3.83 10.66
CA SER A 140 -9.17 4.78 11.13
C SER A 140 -9.03 5.14 12.61
N SER A 141 -8.30 4.33 13.37
CA SER A 141 -8.00 4.53 14.79
C SER A 141 -6.56 4.16 15.09
N ALA A 142 -5.92 4.89 16.01
CA ALA A 142 -4.59 4.55 16.48
C ALA A 142 -4.71 3.58 17.67
N ASN A 143 -4.13 2.39 17.52
CA ASN A 143 -3.93 1.47 18.63
C ASN A 143 -2.51 1.65 19.19
N PRO A 144 -2.32 1.66 20.52
CA PRO A 144 -0.98 1.70 21.07
C PRO A 144 -0.24 0.42 20.69
N LEU A 145 0.97 0.55 20.13
CA LEU A 145 1.78 -0.59 19.70
C LEU A 145 2.43 -1.35 20.86
N VAL A 146 2.61 -0.67 22.01
CA VAL A 146 3.21 -1.24 23.22
C VAL A 146 2.57 -0.65 24.47
N GLY A 147 2.53 -1.42 25.56
CA GLY A 147 2.05 -0.97 26.86
C GLY A 147 0.64 -1.40 27.21
N TRP A 148 0.09 -0.79 28.25
CA TRP A 148 -1.26 -1.05 28.72
C TRP A 148 -2.30 -0.65 27.66
N GLY A 149 -3.18 -1.58 27.30
CA GLY A 149 -4.20 -1.35 26.28
C GLY A 149 -3.73 -1.61 24.83
N ALA A 150 -2.50 -2.11 24.64
CA ALA A 150 -1.97 -2.45 23.32
C ALA A 150 -2.62 -3.69 22.68
N SER A 151 -3.29 -4.52 23.47
CA SER A 151 -4.04 -5.69 22.98
C SER A 151 -5.16 -6.09 23.96
N GLY A 152 -6.01 -7.04 23.54
CA GLY A 152 -7.08 -7.56 24.40
C GLY A 152 -6.54 -8.26 25.66
N TRP A 153 -7.36 -8.32 26.71
CA TRP A 153 -7.03 -9.03 27.95
C TRP A 153 -6.69 -10.50 27.67
N GLY A 154 -5.53 -10.94 28.20
CA GLY A 154 -5.07 -12.32 28.05
C GLY A 154 -4.29 -12.61 26.76
N SER A 155 -4.03 -11.61 25.91
CA SER A 155 -3.21 -11.77 24.73
C SER A 155 -1.76 -11.41 25.03
N GLY A 156 -0.91 -12.42 25.16
CA GLY A 156 0.54 -12.26 25.33
C GLY A 156 1.00 -11.93 26.75
N ALA A 157 2.30 -11.64 26.89
CA ALA A 157 2.91 -11.23 28.13
C ALA A 157 2.69 -9.73 28.41
N TRP A 158 2.82 -9.31 29.67
CA TRP A 158 2.75 -7.90 30.08
C TRP A 158 3.71 -7.03 29.25
N GLY A 159 3.18 -6.00 28.59
CA GLY A 159 3.96 -5.09 27.77
C GLY A 159 4.29 -5.59 26.35
N GLN A 160 3.74 -6.73 25.95
CA GLN A 160 3.88 -7.19 24.56
C GLN A 160 2.95 -6.36 23.67
N GLY A 161 3.50 -5.73 22.65
CA GLY A 161 2.76 -4.94 21.67
C GLY A 161 1.85 -5.79 20.80
N VAL A 162 0.91 -5.13 20.15
CA VAL A 162 0.12 -5.74 19.08
C VAL A 162 1.03 -5.95 17.88
N SER A 163 0.91 -7.07 17.19
CA SER A 163 1.62 -7.34 15.93
C SER A 163 1.06 -6.56 14.73
N ASP A 164 0.21 -5.56 14.99
CA ASP A 164 -0.36 -4.73 13.96
C ASP A 164 0.72 -3.77 13.43
N THR A 165 1.01 -3.89 12.15
CA THR A 165 2.05 -3.11 11.46
C THR A 165 1.52 -1.77 10.94
N GLU A 166 0.23 -1.51 11.06
CA GLU A 166 -0.36 -0.26 10.59
C GLU A 166 -0.28 0.84 11.67
N THR A 167 0.71 1.70 11.52
CA THR A 167 0.82 2.93 12.31
C THR A 167 -0.15 3.98 11.78
N LEU A 168 -0.61 4.88 12.67
CA LEU A 168 -1.39 6.05 12.28
C LEU A 168 -0.62 6.85 11.21
N ARG A 169 -1.24 7.05 10.05
CA ARG A 169 -0.66 7.85 8.97
C ARG A 169 -0.99 9.33 9.17
N ILE A 170 0.05 10.13 9.36
CA ILE A 170 -0.05 11.59 9.41
C ILE A 170 0.29 12.10 8.01
N TRP A 171 -0.67 12.73 7.35
CA TRP A 171 -0.53 13.25 6.00
C TRP A 171 -0.05 14.69 6.00
N SER A 172 0.86 15.01 5.10
CA SER A 172 1.22 16.38 4.70
C SER A 172 0.90 16.57 3.23
N GLN A 173 0.31 17.70 2.88
CA GLN A 173 -0.09 18.02 1.52
C GLN A 173 0.03 19.51 1.26
N GLN A 174 0.48 19.87 0.06
CA GLN A 174 0.54 21.27 -0.39
C GLN A 174 0.46 21.34 -1.92
N ASN A 175 0.02 22.48 -2.42
CA ASN A 175 -0.05 22.74 -3.85
C ASN A 175 1.34 23.02 -4.42
N PHE A 176 1.61 22.48 -5.60
CA PHE A 176 2.74 22.79 -6.44
C PHE A 176 2.22 23.45 -7.73
N GLY A 177 1.95 24.76 -7.65
CA GLY A 177 1.15 25.43 -8.66
C GLY A 177 -0.32 25.02 -8.59
N GLU A 178 -0.85 24.44 -9.66
CA GLU A 178 -2.22 23.87 -9.69
C GLU A 178 -2.27 22.41 -9.23
N ASP A 179 -1.13 21.73 -9.25
CA ASP A 179 -0.98 20.33 -8.88
C ASP A 179 -0.86 20.14 -7.36
N LEU A 180 -1.05 18.92 -6.90
CA LEU A 180 -0.96 18.56 -5.49
C LEU A 180 0.21 17.62 -5.24
N VAL A 181 1.08 17.99 -4.30
CA VAL A 181 2.13 17.12 -3.76
C VAL A 181 1.74 16.72 -2.33
N PHE A 182 1.75 15.44 -2.03
CA PHE A 182 1.35 14.94 -0.73
C PHE A 182 2.06 13.63 -0.37
N GLY A 183 2.05 13.28 0.89
CA GLY A 183 2.59 12.03 1.39
C GLY A 183 2.28 11.84 2.86
N HIS A 184 2.31 10.59 3.31
CA HIS A 184 2.19 10.30 4.74
C HIS A 184 3.57 10.17 5.40
N ARG A 185 3.63 10.41 6.71
CA ARG A 185 4.83 10.17 7.50
C ARG A 185 5.33 8.73 7.29
N ASP A 186 6.65 8.56 7.18
CA ASP A 186 7.34 7.30 6.89
C ASP A 186 6.97 6.66 5.54
N GLY A 187 6.38 7.44 4.64
CA GLY A 187 6.01 6.99 3.30
C GLY A 187 6.60 7.82 2.17
N SER A 188 6.25 7.43 0.96
CA SER A 188 6.66 8.05 -0.29
C SER A 188 5.90 9.34 -0.57
N ILE A 189 6.37 10.08 -1.58
CA ILE A 189 5.74 11.30 -2.08
C ILE A 189 4.84 10.93 -3.26
N PHE A 190 3.63 11.45 -3.27
CA PHE A 190 2.67 11.34 -4.35
C PHE A 190 2.48 12.69 -5.04
N TYR A 191 2.14 12.62 -6.31
CA TYR A 191 1.87 13.78 -7.15
C TYR A 191 0.54 13.57 -7.88
N TRP A 192 -0.36 14.54 -7.76
CA TRP A 192 -1.62 14.57 -8.48
C TRP A 192 -1.63 15.73 -9.46
N ASP A 193 -1.84 15.42 -10.73
CA ASP A 193 -1.85 16.37 -11.84
C ASP A 193 -3.25 16.93 -12.04
N ALA A 194 -3.44 18.21 -11.80
CA ALA A 194 -4.72 18.91 -11.90
C ALA A 194 -5.18 19.09 -13.35
N SER A 195 -4.30 18.95 -14.34
CA SER A 195 -4.68 19.05 -15.77
C SER A 195 -5.50 17.85 -16.24
N GLY A 196 -5.47 16.74 -15.48
CA GLY A 196 -6.27 15.56 -15.72
C GLY A 196 -7.73 15.70 -15.24
N THR A 197 -8.48 14.61 -15.31
CA THR A 197 -9.82 14.55 -14.70
C THR A 197 -9.70 14.38 -13.18
N LEU A 198 -10.72 14.80 -12.42
CA LEU A 198 -10.77 14.61 -10.95
C LEU A 198 -10.68 13.14 -10.54
N THR A 199 -11.00 12.23 -11.45
CA THR A 199 -10.89 10.77 -11.23
C THR A 199 -9.52 10.23 -11.57
N THR A 200 -8.60 11.03 -12.12
CA THR A 200 -7.24 10.63 -12.40
C THR A 200 -6.50 10.42 -11.07
N ARG A 201 -5.95 9.23 -10.88
CA ARG A 201 -5.23 8.88 -9.66
C ARG A 201 -3.89 9.62 -9.57
N ALA A 202 -3.52 10.03 -8.37
CA ALA A 202 -2.15 10.46 -8.08
C ALA A 202 -1.16 9.31 -8.29
N VAL A 203 0.03 9.65 -8.72
CA VAL A 203 1.13 8.71 -8.95
C VAL A 203 2.25 8.94 -7.94
N LEU A 204 3.09 7.94 -7.72
CA LEU A 204 4.33 8.15 -6.99
C LEU A 204 5.18 9.18 -7.74
N LEU A 205 5.66 10.20 -7.05
CA LEU A 205 6.51 11.22 -7.65
C LEU A 205 7.77 10.61 -8.29
N SER A 206 8.30 9.55 -7.70
CA SER A 206 9.44 8.80 -8.24
C SER A 206 9.15 8.07 -9.55
N SER A 207 7.89 7.86 -9.90
CA SER A 207 7.48 7.22 -11.16
C SER A 207 7.18 8.21 -12.29
N LYS A 208 7.16 9.52 -12.01
CA LYS A 208 6.96 10.55 -13.07
C LYS A 208 8.16 10.58 -14.03
N ALA A 209 7.85 10.90 -15.28
CA ALA A 209 8.90 11.12 -16.29
C ALA A 209 9.84 12.23 -15.83
N GLY A 210 11.14 12.01 -15.94
CA GLY A 210 12.18 12.94 -15.45
C GLY A 210 12.53 12.80 -13.98
N ALA A 211 11.84 11.97 -13.22
CA ALA A 211 12.11 11.78 -11.79
C ALA A 211 13.53 11.25 -11.55
N SER A 212 14.27 11.95 -10.69
CA SER A 212 15.63 11.57 -10.32
C SER A 212 15.84 11.70 -8.82
N ASN A 213 16.22 10.60 -8.18
CA ASN A 213 16.55 10.55 -6.74
C ASN A 213 15.48 11.14 -5.80
N VAL A 214 14.20 11.02 -6.18
CA VAL A 214 13.08 11.43 -5.34
C VAL A 214 13.15 10.71 -3.99
N PRO A 215 12.92 11.39 -2.85
CA PRO A 215 12.85 10.74 -1.56
C PRO A 215 11.81 9.62 -1.52
N THR A 216 12.17 8.50 -0.92
CA THR A 216 11.28 7.33 -0.78
C THR A 216 10.62 7.24 0.59
N VAL A 217 11.12 8.02 1.55
CA VAL A 217 10.59 8.10 2.92
C VAL A 217 10.79 9.51 3.46
N GLN A 218 9.82 10.03 4.20
CA GLN A 218 9.87 11.37 4.79
C GLN A 218 8.94 11.48 6.02
N ASN A 219 9.17 12.48 6.86
CA ASN A 219 8.29 12.83 7.98
C ASN A 219 7.23 13.86 7.60
N SER A 220 7.61 14.83 6.77
CA SER A 220 6.75 15.93 6.36
C SER A 220 7.23 16.53 5.04
N ILE A 221 6.29 17.03 4.27
CA ILE A 221 6.51 17.71 2.99
C ILE A 221 6.09 19.17 3.14
N LEU A 222 6.84 20.07 2.49
CA LEU A 222 6.49 21.48 2.36
C LEU A 222 6.85 21.95 0.96
N VAL A 223 5.96 22.74 0.34
CA VAL A 223 6.22 23.41 -0.93
C VAL A 223 6.41 24.91 -0.66
N SER A 224 7.46 25.49 -1.21
CA SER A 224 7.68 26.93 -1.14
C SER A 224 6.75 27.67 -2.09
N ASP A 225 5.95 28.62 -1.59
CA ASP A 225 4.95 29.36 -2.38
C ASP A 225 5.55 30.17 -3.53
N ILE A 226 6.71 30.80 -3.28
CA ILE A 226 7.32 31.75 -4.22
C ILE A 226 8.23 31.04 -5.21
N SER A 227 9.08 30.15 -4.71
CA SER A 227 10.16 29.55 -5.50
C SER A 227 9.85 28.12 -5.93
N ARG A 228 8.71 27.56 -5.52
CA ARG A 228 8.22 26.22 -5.86
C ARG A 228 9.28 25.13 -5.70
N PHE A 229 9.99 25.14 -4.59
CA PHE A 229 10.76 23.99 -4.15
C PHE A 229 9.87 23.04 -3.39
N VAL A 230 10.04 21.75 -3.61
CA VAL A 230 9.47 20.74 -2.73
C VAL A 230 10.51 20.36 -1.69
N PHE A 231 10.22 20.55 -0.42
CA PHE A 231 11.08 20.17 0.70
C PHE A 231 10.56 18.89 1.35
N CYS A 232 11.48 17.99 1.69
CA CYS A 232 11.20 16.80 2.50
C CYS A 232 12.04 16.84 3.77
N PHE A 233 11.40 16.65 4.89
CA PHE A 233 12.00 16.71 6.22
C PHE A 233 12.06 15.30 6.83
N GLY A 234 13.17 14.97 7.49
CA GLY A 234 13.39 13.64 8.06
C GLY A 234 13.34 12.56 6.98
N THR A 235 14.17 12.67 5.98
CA THR A 235 14.11 11.86 4.75
C THR A 235 15.31 10.94 4.59
N ASN A 236 15.29 10.07 3.58
CA ASN A 236 16.42 9.19 3.27
C ASN A 236 17.58 9.94 2.61
N VAL A 237 18.79 9.46 2.90
CA VAL A 237 20.02 9.96 2.27
C VAL A 237 20.00 9.68 0.78
N LEU A 238 20.58 10.58 -0.02
CA LEU A 238 20.71 10.41 -1.47
C LEU A 238 21.42 9.07 -1.80
N GLY A 239 20.81 8.27 -2.65
CA GLY A 239 21.31 6.96 -3.04
C GLY A 239 21.13 5.85 -2.00
N SER A 240 20.42 6.12 -0.91
CA SER A 240 20.12 5.13 0.15
C SER A 240 18.63 5.10 0.46
N ALA A 241 18.13 3.95 0.92
CA ALA A 241 16.79 3.81 1.47
C ALA A 241 16.72 4.16 2.98
N THR A 242 17.88 4.34 3.63
CA THR A 242 17.95 4.59 5.08
C THR A 242 17.49 6.02 5.40
N LYS A 243 16.47 6.12 6.24
CA LYS A 243 15.94 7.39 6.75
C LYS A 243 16.93 8.02 7.73
N ASP A 244 17.22 9.31 7.55
CA ASP A 244 17.87 10.16 8.55
C ASP A 244 16.85 11.18 9.07
N PRO A 245 16.39 11.09 10.33
CA PRO A 245 15.33 11.94 10.85
C PRO A 245 15.70 13.42 10.94
N MET A 246 16.98 13.77 10.77
CA MET A 246 17.49 15.15 10.81
C MET A 246 17.86 15.70 9.43
N LEU A 247 17.66 14.92 8.36
CA LEU A 247 17.98 15.30 7.01
C LEU A 247 16.83 16.06 6.35
N ILE A 248 17.16 17.15 5.69
CA ILE A 248 16.26 17.91 4.80
C ILE A 248 16.78 17.70 3.38
N ARG A 249 15.91 17.40 2.44
CA ARG A 249 16.21 17.41 1.01
C ARG A 249 15.18 18.26 0.29
N TRP A 250 15.60 18.89 -0.80
CA TRP A 250 14.69 19.68 -1.63
C TRP A 250 14.93 19.41 -3.11
N SER A 251 13.86 19.57 -3.89
CA SER A 251 13.87 19.46 -5.34
C SER A 251 14.59 20.64 -5.99
N ASP A 252 14.75 20.60 -7.30
CA ASP A 252 15.09 21.80 -8.07
C ASP A 252 13.95 22.82 -8.05
N GLN A 253 14.27 24.06 -8.37
CA GLN A 253 13.30 25.15 -8.45
C GLN A 253 12.32 24.89 -9.60
N GLU A 254 11.02 25.00 -9.32
CA GLU A 254 9.92 24.76 -10.26
C GLU A 254 9.89 23.35 -10.89
N ASP A 255 10.72 22.44 -10.41
CA ASP A 255 10.76 21.04 -10.84
C ASP A 255 10.66 20.08 -9.65
N ALA A 256 9.47 19.56 -9.42
CA ALA A 256 9.21 18.59 -8.35
C ALA A 256 9.90 17.24 -8.58
N THR A 257 10.37 16.94 -9.79
CA THR A 257 10.88 15.62 -10.17
C THR A 257 12.39 15.48 -9.99
N ASN A 258 13.13 16.59 -10.03
CA ASN A 258 14.60 16.58 -9.97
C ASN A 258 15.13 16.82 -8.54
N TRP A 259 15.68 15.76 -7.94
CA TRP A 259 16.23 15.76 -6.58
C TRP A 259 17.71 15.43 -6.55
N THR A 260 18.36 15.44 -7.72
CA THR A 260 19.79 15.16 -7.84
C THR A 260 20.56 16.47 -7.80
N PRO A 261 21.36 16.75 -6.75
CA PRO A 261 22.19 17.95 -6.72
C PRO A 261 23.19 17.99 -7.87
N ALA A 262 23.22 19.09 -8.61
CA ALA A 262 24.16 19.33 -9.70
C ALA A 262 24.58 20.80 -9.74
N ALA A 263 25.69 21.11 -10.41
CA ALA A 263 26.16 22.50 -10.56
C ALA A 263 25.19 23.38 -11.36
N THR A 264 24.28 22.79 -12.10
CA THR A 264 23.32 23.45 -13.01
C THR A 264 21.92 23.57 -12.43
N ASN A 265 21.65 23.04 -11.23
CA ASN A 265 20.35 23.08 -10.58
C ASN A 265 20.47 23.51 -9.12
N GLN A 266 19.33 23.67 -8.46
CA GLN A 266 19.25 24.11 -7.07
C GLN A 266 18.82 22.98 -6.10
N ALA A 267 18.66 21.75 -6.59
CA ALA A 267 18.37 20.61 -5.73
C ALA A 267 19.49 20.40 -4.72
N GLY A 268 19.13 20.00 -3.51
CA GLY A 268 20.14 19.85 -2.46
C GLY A 268 19.66 19.13 -1.21
N SER A 269 20.55 19.11 -0.23
CA SER A 269 20.26 18.54 1.08
C SER A 269 21.02 19.26 2.19
N LEU A 270 20.43 19.27 3.38
CA LEU A 270 21.03 19.80 4.60
C LEU A 270 20.67 18.89 5.77
N ARG A 271 21.66 18.50 6.55
CA ARG A 271 21.45 17.79 7.80
C ARG A 271 21.55 18.75 8.98
N LEU A 272 20.52 18.80 9.81
CA LEU A 272 20.56 19.57 11.04
C LEU A 272 21.53 18.93 12.04
N SER A 273 22.30 19.76 12.74
CA SER A 273 23.36 19.30 13.65
C SER A 273 22.89 19.03 15.08
N ARG A 274 21.69 19.48 15.44
CA ARG A 274 21.13 19.36 16.80
C ARG A 274 19.68 18.92 16.74
N GLY A 275 19.30 18.03 17.64
CA GLY A 275 17.97 17.44 17.73
C GLY A 275 18.01 15.93 17.53
N THR A 276 16.87 15.31 17.54
CA THR A 276 16.68 13.87 17.31
C THR A 276 15.86 13.60 16.06
N GLU A 277 14.87 14.45 15.78
CA GLU A 277 13.95 14.28 14.67
C GLU A 277 13.32 15.62 14.27
N ILE A 278 13.11 15.80 12.96
CA ILE A 278 12.29 16.90 12.44
C ILE A 278 10.85 16.38 12.37
N VAL A 279 9.98 16.92 13.21
CA VAL A 279 8.58 16.46 13.32
C VAL A 279 7.72 17.10 12.24
N THR A 280 7.86 18.38 12.02
CA THR A 280 7.11 19.16 11.02
C THR A 280 7.86 20.44 10.67
N ALA A 281 7.43 21.08 9.60
CA ALA A 281 7.92 22.38 9.17
C ALA A 281 6.77 23.25 8.67
N SER A 282 6.94 24.56 8.76
CA SER A 282 6.00 25.53 8.20
C SER A 282 6.76 26.67 7.55
N GLN A 283 6.17 27.27 6.52
CA GLN A 283 6.73 28.46 5.90
C GLN A 283 6.47 29.67 6.80
N GLY A 284 7.54 30.42 7.08
CA GLY A 284 7.44 31.71 7.72
C GLY A 284 7.01 32.79 6.71
N ARG A 285 6.48 33.89 7.22
CA ARG A 285 6.18 35.09 6.42
C ARG A 285 7.42 35.90 6.16
#